data_567289520ce5220a608541bcbadcc390
#
_entry.id   567289520ce5220a608541bcbadcc390
#
_cell.length_a   1.000
_cell.length_b   1.000
_cell.length_c   1.000
_cell.angle_alpha   90.00
_cell.angle_beta   90.00
_cell.angle_gamma   90.00
#
_symmetry.space_group_name_H-M   'P 1'
#
loop_
_entity.id
_entity.type
_entity.pdbx_description
1 polymer ?
#
loop_
_entity_poly.entity_id
_entity_poly.type
_entity_poly.pdbx_seq_one_letter_code
_entity_poly.pdbx_strand_id
1 'polypeptide(L)'
;MFRLTALLILLNIVLSVSLVRAADHAIILQYHHVSNTTPEITSISPELFKEHLDYLQQHNFSIWPLSKIARYLREGIRLPDKCVAITFDDAYHSIYSTAFPLLREKNWPFTLFLNTDAVGRSSMSLSWDEVREMNASVAEIGNHSHAHTHLIRQQKNESLQQWRARVI
;
A
#
# COMPACT_ATOMS: atom_id res chain seq x y z
N MET A 1 29.73 46.29 -17.32
CA MET A 1 29.39 44.97 -17.89
C MET A 1 29.25 43.88 -16.82
N PHE A 2 30.17 43.74 -15.87
CA PHE A 2 30.15 42.67 -14.84
C PHE A 2 28.89 42.60 -13.96
N ARG A 3 28.25 43.75 -13.64
CA ARG A 3 27.04 43.78 -12.77
C ARG A 3 25.78 43.28 -13.47
N LEU A 4 25.68 43.43 -14.79
CA LEU A 4 24.50 42.95 -15.56
C LEU A 4 24.54 41.44 -15.81
N THR A 5 25.71 40.89 -16.03
CA THR A 5 25.93 39.43 -16.18
C THR A 5 25.68 38.66 -14.87
N ALA A 6 26.09 39.21 -13.72
CA ALA A 6 25.82 38.63 -12.41
C ALA A 6 24.31 38.59 -12.10
N LEU A 7 23.57 39.65 -12.46
CA LEU A 7 22.11 39.73 -12.25
C LEU A 7 21.36 38.73 -13.14
N LEU A 8 21.79 38.52 -14.39
CA LEU A 8 21.20 37.54 -15.30
C LEU A 8 21.48 36.07 -14.85
N ILE A 9 22.64 35.78 -14.27
CA ILE A 9 22.98 34.47 -13.72
C ILE A 9 22.10 34.19 -12.47
N LEU A 10 21.95 35.17 -11.58
CA LEU A 10 21.05 35.04 -10.40
C LEU A 10 19.61 34.84 -10.82
N LEU A 11 19.11 35.54 -11.84
CA LEU A 11 17.76 35.40 -12.35
C LEU A 11 17.52 34.02 -12.94
N ASN A 12 18.51 33.44 -13.64
CA ASN A 12 18.39 32.07 -14.19
C ASN A 12 18.44 30.98 -13.08
N ILE A 13 19.19 31.18 -12.00
CA ILE A 13 19.18 30.26 -10.85
C ILE A 13 17.82 30.27 -10.12
N VAL A 14 17.18 31.41 -10.02
CA VAL A 14 15.85 31.54 -9.40
C VAL A 14 14.75 30.95 -10.29
N LEU A 15 14.88 30.99 -11.62
CA LEU A 15 13.91 30.37 -12.54
C LEU A 15 14.06 28.85 -12.65
N SER A 16 15.18 28.28 -12.20
CA SER A 16 15.39 26.82 -12.23
C SER A 16 14.87 26.10 -10.97
N VAL A 17 14.17 26.77 -10.07
CA VAL A 17 13.41 26.11 -9.03
C VAL A 17 12.28 25.35 -9.73
N SER A 18 12.54 24.07 -10.00
CA SER A 18 11.49 23.15 -10.44
C SER A 18 10.34 23.27 -9.44
N LEU A 19 9.22 23.83 -9.87
CA LEU A 19 7.99 23.81 -9.10
C LEU A 19 7.69 22.32 -8.85
N VAL A 20 8.09 21.82 -7.67
CA VAL A 20 7.64 20.53 -7.19
C VAL A 20 6.12 20.61 -7.18
N ARG A 21 5.50 20.02 -8.18
CA ARG A 21 4.07 19.96 -8.31
C ARG A 21 3.57 19.04 -7.22
N ALA A 22 3.14 19.62 -6.12
CA ALA A 22 2.55 18.83 -5.05
C ALA A 22 1.18 18.32 -5.51
N ALA A 23 0.95 17.02 -5.38
CA ALA A 23 -0.28 16.37 -5.76
C ALA A 23 -1.33 16.44 -4.64
N ASP A 24 -2.60 16.44 -5.01
CA ASP A 24 -3.76 16.33 -4.11
C ASP A 24 -4.37 14.92 -4.13
N HIS A 25 -3.68 13.97 -4.75
CA HIS A 25 -4.08 12.58 -4.86
C HIS A 25 -2.88 11.63 -4.76
N ALA A 26 -3.13 10.38 -4.44
CA ALA A 26 -2.16 9.29 -4.44
C ALA A 26 -2.74 8.07 -5.17
N ILE A 27 -1.87 7.21 -5.67
CA ILE A 27 -2.25 5.90 -6.20
C ILE A 27 -2.16 4.89 -5.08
N ILE A 28 -3.16 4.01 -4.96
CA ILE A 28 -3.14 2.87 -4.06
C ILE A 28 -3.06 1.61 -4.91
N LEU A 29 -1.97 0.85 -4.78
CA LEU A 29 -1.81 -0.46 -5.40
C LEU A 29 -2.29 -1.52 -4.40
N GLN A 30 -3.32 -2.27 -4.78
CA GLN A 30 -3.91 -3.31 -3.95
C GLN A 30 -3.55 -4.68 -4.50
N TYR A 31 -2.97 -5.51 -3.65
CA TYR A 31 -2.59 -6.89 -3.92
C TYR A 31 -3.25 -7.85 -2.93
N HIS A 32 -3.24 -9.14 -3.23
CA HIS A 32 -3.65 -10.22 -2.35
C HIS A 32 -2.53 -11.27 -2.29
N HIS A 33 -2.52 -12.24 -3.21
CA HIS A 33 -1.42 -13.21 -3.31
C HIS A 33 -0.26 -12.71 -4.17
N VAL A 34 0.98 -13.03 -3.78
CA VAL A 34 2.18 -12.93 -4.62
C VAL A 34 2.71 -14.35 -4.84
N SER A 35 2.13 -15.06 -5.81
CA SER A 35 2.34 -16.50 -5.97
C SER A 35 1.93 -16.97 -7.37
N ASN A 36 2.60 -18.02 -7.88
CA ASN A 36 2.26 -18.71 -9.12
C ASN A 36 1.32 -19.92 -8.89
N THR A 37 0.97 -20.25 -7.63
CA THR A 37 0.22 -21.46 -7.30
C THR A 37 -1.14 -21.19 -6.66
N THR A 38 -1.55 -19.94 -6.58
CA THR A 38 -2.83 -19.48 -6.02
C THR A 38 -3.78 -19.03 -7.12
N PRO A 39 -5.10 -18.83 -6.86
CA PRO A 39 -6.05 -18.45 -7.91
C PRO A 39 -5.64 -17.19 -8.67
N GLU A 40 -5.58 -17.28 -10.00
CA GLU A 40 -5.10 -16.21 -10.90
C GLU A 40 -5.83 -14.87 -10.69
N ILE A 41 -7.14 -14.93 -10.42
CA ILE A 41 -7.99 -13.73 -10.25
C ILE A 41 -7.59 -12.85 -9.06
N THR A 42 -6.87 -13.40 -8.07
CA THR A 42 -6.42 -12.69 -6.86
C THR A 42 -4.90 -12.73 -6.69
N SER A 43 -4.18 -13.16 -7.71
CA SER A 43 -2.73 -13.38 -7.64
C SER A 43 -1.98 -12.54 -8.64
N ILE A 44 -0.77 -12.16 -8.23
CA ILE A 44 0.28 -11.66 -9.12
C ILE A 44 1.48 -12.61 -9.00
N SER A 45 2.17 -12.91 -10.10
CA SER A 45 3.40 -13.70 -10.00
C SER A 45 4.50 -12.94 -9.26
N PRO A 46 5.43 -13.64 -8.57
CA PRO A 46 6.59 -13.00 -7.94
C PRO A 46 7.42 -12.15 -8.90
N GLU A 47 7.58 -12.63 -10.14
CA GLU A 47 8.32 -11.95 -11.20
C GLU A 47 7.66 -10.64 -11.58
N LEU A 48 6.34 -10.65 -11.85
CA LEU A 48 5.58 -9.46 -12.23
C LEU A 48 5.47 -8.48 -11.04
N PHE A 49 5.34 -8.98 -9.82
CA PHE A 49 5.37 -8.12 -8.63
C PHE A 49 6.71 -7.38 -8.51
N LYS A 50 7.83 -8.10 -8.73
CA LYS A 50 9.15 -7.47 -8.76
C LYS A 50 9.28 -6.43 -9.87
N GLU A 51 8.76 -6.70 -11.08
CA GLU A 51 8.73 -5.74 -12.18
C GLU A 51 7.95 -4.47 -11.80
N HIS A 52 6.82 -4.60 -11.09
CA HIS A 52 6.09 -3.44 -10.58
C HIS A 52 6.94 -2.60 -9.62
N LEU A 53 7.65 -3.24 -8.67
CA LEU A 53 8.53 -2.52 -7.74
C LEU A 53 9.70 -1.84 -8.48
N ASP A 54 10.31 -2.51 -9.45
CA ASP A 54 11.41 -1.95 -10.24
C ASP A 54 10.93 -0.76 -11.09
N TYR A 55 9.72 -0.84 -11.67
CA TYR A 55 9.10 0.27 -12.38
C TYR A 55 8.91 1.48 -11.49
N LEU A 56 8.34 1.29 -10.28
CA LEU A 56 8.15 2.37 -9.32
C LEU A 56 9.48 3.04 -8.94
N GLN A 57 10.53 2.25 -8.75
CA GLN A 57 11.87 2.75 -8.43
C GLN A 57 12.49 3.53 -9.59
N GLN A 58 12.48 2.98 -10.80
CA GLN A 58 13.05 3.59 -12.00
C GLN A 58 12.38 4.92 -12.36
N HIS A 59 11.08 5.04 -12.07
CA HIS A 59 10.31 6.25 -12.36
C HIS A 59 10.19 7.21 -11.18
N ASN A 60 10.96 6.98 -10.10
CA ASN A 60 11.03 7.84 -8.91
C ASN A 60 9.65 8.07 -8.25
N PHE A 61 8.86 7.03 -8.07
CA PHE A 61 7.64 7.11 -7.28
C PHE A 61 7.97 7.24 -5.79
N SER A 62 7.19 8.04 -5.08
CA SER A 62 7.30 8.23 -3.63
C SER A 62 6.42 7.21 -2.92
N ILE A 63 7.02 6.14 -2.37
CA ILE A 63 6.28 5.10 -1.65
C ILE A 63 6.09 5.53 -0.20
N TRP A 64 4.83 5.75 0.19
CA TRP A 64 4.47 6.23 1.51
C TRP A 64 3.53 5.28 2.25
N PRO A 65 3.58 5.25 3.59
CA PRO A 65 2.57 4.57 4.40
C PRO A 65 1.17 5.12 4.10
N LEU A 66 0.18 4.25 3.96
CA LEU A 66 -1.19 4.66 3.65
C LEU A 66 -1.77 5.57 4.73
N SER A 67 -1.47 5.30 6.00
CA SER A 67 -1.88 6.15 7.14
C SER A 67 -1.37 7.58 7.02
N LYS A 68 -0.11 7.75 6.56
CA LYS A 68 0.48 9.06 6.32
C LYS A 68 -0.22 9.78 5.17
N ILE A 69 -0.49 9.09 4.06
CA ILE A 69 -1.23 9.65 2.91
C ILE A 69 -2.61 10.12 3.37
N ALA A 70 -3.36 9.25 4.06
CA ALA A 70 -4.70 9.55 4.55
C ALA A 70 -4.72 10.75 5.51
N ARG A 71 -3.72 10.86 6.38
CA ARG A 71 -3.55 12.01 7.28
C ARG A 71 -3.33 13.29 6.49
N TYR A 72 -2.40 13.31 5.54
CA TYR A 72 -2.06 14.50 4.75
C TYR A 72 -3.26 15.00 3.94
N LEU A 73 -3.99 14.09 3.28
CA LEU A 73 -5.21 14.46 2.55
C LEU A 73 -6.29 15.05 3.47
N ARG A 74 -6.51 14.46 4.65
CA ARG A 74 -7.48 14.96 5.63
C ARG A 74 -7.12 16.33 6.19
N GLU A 75 -5.83 16.61 6.35
CA GLU A 75 -5.31 17.88 6.86
C GLU A 75 -5.12 18.93 5.75
N GLY A 76 -5.44 18.61 4.50
CA GLY A 76 -5.24 19.49 3.35
C GLY A 76 -3.75 19.74 3.03
N ILE A 77 -2.86 18.86 3.53
CA ILE A 77 -1.43 18.94 3.26
C ILE A 77 -1.17 18.23 1.92
N ARG A 78 -0.40 18.90 1.07
CA ARG A 78 -0.08 18.36 -0.24
C ARG A 78 0.84 17.15 -0.18
N LEU A 79 0.57 16.16 -1.02
CA LEU A 79 1.39 14.98 -1.21
C LEU A 79 2.56 15.24 -2.17
N PRO A 80 3.65 14.47 -2.10
CA PRO A 80 4.69 14.51 -3.13
C PRO A 80 4.10 14.07 -4.47
N ASP A 81 4.73 14.51 -5.56
CA ASP A 81 4.39 14.01 -6.89
C ASP A 81 4.62 12.49 -6.96
N LYS A 82 3.81 11.78 -7.76
CA LYS A 82 3.88 10.32 -7.91
C LYS A 82 3.80 9.57 -6.57
N CYS A 83 2.94 10.02 -5.64
CA CYS A 83 2.75 9.36 -4.35
C CYS A 83 1.98 8.04 -4.51
N VAL A 84 2.51 6.96 -3.95
CA VAL A 84 1.93 5.61 -4.02
C VAL A 84 1.89 4.98 -2.64
N ALA A 85 0.79 4.31 -2.31
CA ALA A 85 0.72 3.31 -1.25
C ALA A 85 0.68 1.91 -1.85
N ILE A 86 1.38 0.97 -1.22
CA ILE A 86 1.31 -0.46 -1.52
C ILE A 86 0.46 -1.10 -0.42
N THR A 87 -0.57 -1.85 -0.81
CA THR A 87 -1.46 -2.50 0.15
C THR A 87 -1.67 -3.96 -0.21
N PHE A 88 -1.88 -4.77 0.82
CA PHE A 88 -2.27 -6.17 0.69
C PHE A 88 -3.52 -6.42 1.51
N ASP A 89 -4.44 -7.17 0.95
CA ASP A 89 -5.62 -7.64 1.66
C ASP A 89 -5.46 -9.10 2.07
N ASP A 90 -6.18 -9.47 3.11
CA ASP A 90 -6.21 -10.80 3.71
C ASP A 90 -4.92 -11.20 4.46
N ALA A 91 -4.90 -12.45 4.92
CA ALA A 91 -3.81 -12.99 5.73
C ALA A 91 -3.03 -14.08 4.97
N TYR A 92 -2.66 -13.83 3.71
CA TYR A 92 -1.99 -14.84 2.89
C TYR A 92 -0.49 -14.95 3.17
N HIS A 93 -0.01 -16.17 3.38
CA HIS A 93 1.40 -16.44 3.67
C HIS A 93 2.36 -15.96 2.57
N SER A 94 1.91 -15.90 1.31
CA SER A 94 2.71 -15.38 0.20
C SER A 94 3.10 -13.88 0.34
N ILE A 95 2.39 -13.13 1.16
CA ILE A 95 2.75 -11.75 1.50
C ILE A 95 4.05 -11.74 2.31
N TYR A 96 4.15 -12.62 3.32
CA TYR A 96 5.36 -12.75 4.15
C TYR A 96 6.51 -13.42 3.39
N SER A 97 6.25 -14.54 2.73
CA SER A 97 7.30 -15.34 2.11
C SER A 97 7.87 -14.74 0.83
N THR A 98 7.12 -13.89 0.12
CA THR A 98 7.49 -13.37 -1.20
C THR A 98 7.52 -11.85 -1.26
N ALA A 99 6.44 -11.16 -0.88
CA ALA A 99 6.36 -9.70 -1.02
C ALA A 99 7.22 -8.97 0.02
N PHE A 100 7.14 -9.37 1.29
CA PHE A 100 7.81 -8.71 2.40
C PHE A 100 9.33 -8.61 2.26
N PRO A 101 10.07 -9.67 1.87
CA PRO A 101 11.52 -9.57 1.67
C PRO A 101 11.90 -8.50 0.63
N LEU A 102 11.17 -8.42 -0.49
CA LEU A 102 11.42 -7.45 -1.55
C LEU A 102 11.15 -6.00 -1.08
N LEU A 103 10.07 -5.79 -0.33
CA LEU A 103 9.72 -4.49 0.21
C LEU A 103 10.66 -4.05 1.33
N ARG A 104 11.07 -4.98 2.20
CA ARG A 104 12.05 -4.74 3.27
C ARG A 104 13.41 -4.35 2.71
N GLU A 105 13.90 -5.02 1.67
CA GLU A 105 15.16 -4.70 1.00
C GLU A 105 15.18 -3.25 0.49
N LYS A 106 14.06 -2.78 -0.05
CA LYS A 106 13.90 -1.40 -0.55
C LYS A 106 13.58 -0.39 0.57
N ASN A 107 13.36 -0.86 1.81
CA ASN A 107 12.81 -0.08 2.92
C ASN A 107 11.49 0.64 2.53
N TRP A 108 10.64 -0.03 1.77
CA TRP A 108 9.37 0.49 1.30
C TRP A 108 8.23 0.07 2.21
N PRO A 109 7.46 1.04 2.73
CA PRO A 109 6.32 0.74 3.57
C PRO A 109 5.17 0.11 2.75
N PHE A 110 4.40 -0.75 3.42
CA PHE A 110 3.13 -1.24 2.89
C PHE A 110 2.10 -1.37 4.01
N THR A 111 0.81 -1.46 3.64
CA THR A 111 -0.27 -1.70 4.59
C THR A 111 -0.87 -3.07 4.35
N LEU A 112 -0.93 -3.88 5.40
CA LEU A 112 -1.61 -5.17 5.39
C LEU A 112 -2.99 -5.02 6.06
N PHE A 113 -4.06 -5.12 5.27
CA PHE A 113 -5.42 -5.17 5.76
C PHE A 113 -5.76 -6.61 6.17
N LEU A 114 -5.74 -6.86 7.48
CA LEU A 114 -5.74 -8.19 8.06
C LEU A 114 -7.14 -8.61 8.53
N ASN A 115 -7.63 -9.73 8.02
CA ASN A 115 -8.78 -10.45 8.56
C ASN A 115 -8.30 -11.45 9.63
N THR A 116 -8.58 -11.12 10.88
CA THR A 116 -7.94 -11.80 12.03
C THR A 116 -8.33 -13.28 12.18
N ASP A 117 -9.47 -13.68 11.65
CA ASP A 117 -9.95 -15.06 11.69
C ASP A 117 -9.13 -16.00 10.78
N ALA A 118 -8.49 -15.49 9.73
CA ALA A 118 -7.67 -16.27 8.82
C ALA A 118 -6.26 -16.55 9.35
N VAL A 119 -5.76 -15.71 10.29
CA VAL A 119 -4.39 -15.84 10.81
C VAL A 119 -4.20 -17.14 11.57
N GLY A 120 -3.21 -17.94 11.17
CA GLY A 120 -2.87 -19.23 11.80
C GLY A 120 -3.78 -20.38 11.43
N ARG A 121 -4.76 -20.21 10.52
CA ARG A 121 -5.71 -21.28 10.16
C ARG A 121 -5.12 -22.36 9.28
N SER A 122 -4.12 -22.09 8.50
CA SER A 122 -3.50 -23.03 7.57
C SER A 122 -2.06 -22.66 7.24
N SER A 123 -1.34 -23.55 6.58
CA SER A 123 -0.01 -23.24 6.03
C SER A 123 -0.01 -22.19 4.91
N MET A 124 -1.19 -21.87 4.36
CA MET A 124 -1.38 -20.82 3.36
C MET A 124 -1.66 -19.45 3.99
N SER A 125 -1.86 -19.40 5.31
CA SER A 125 -2.16 -18.19 6.07
C SER A 125 -0.93 -17.73 6.87
N LEU A 126 -0.85 -16.42 7.09
CA LEU A 126 0.11 -15.81 8.00
C LEU A 126 -0.06 -16.35 9.42
N SER A 127 1.03 -16.52 10.15
CA SER A 127 1.04 -16.66 11.60
C SER A 127 1.07 -15.27 12.27
N TRP A 128 0.70 -15.22 13.56
CA TRP A 128 0.81 -13.98 14.34
C TRP A 128 2.25 -13.51 14.54
N ASP A 129 3.23 -14.42 14.53
CA ASP A 129 4.65 -14.06 14.65
C ASP A 129 5.14 -13.39 13.37
N GLU A 130 4.75 -13.87 12.19
CA GLU A 130 5.04 -13.22 10.90
C GLU A 130 4.39 -11.84 10.80
N VAL A 131 3.14 -11.69 11.25
CA VAL A 131 2.47 -10.38 11.31
C VAL A 131 3.24 -9.41 12.22
N ARG A 132 3.71 -9.87 13.39
CA ARG A 132 4.52 -9.03 14.29
C ARG A 132 5.86 -8.63 13.69
N GLU A 133 6.55 -9.57 13.02
CA GLU A 133 7.82 -9.28 12.34
C GLU A 133 7.64 -8.22 11.25
N MET A 134 6.64 -8.36 10.38
CA MET A 134 6.35 -7.38 9.34
C MET A 134 6.04 -6.00 9.94
N ASN A 135 5.20 -5.94 10.99
CA ASN A 135 4.83 -4.70 11.65
C ASN A 135 5.99 -4.03 12.40
N ALA A 136 6.94 -4.81 12.91
CA ALA A 136 8.17 -4.29 13.52
C ALA A 136 9.18 -3.75 12.49
N SER A 137 8.93 -3.94 11.20
CA SER A 137 9.80 -3.55 10.09
C SER A 137 9.16 -2.46 9.23
N VAL A 138 8.53 -2.82 8.11
CA VAL A 138 8.02 -1.87 7.10
C VAL A 138 6.51 -1.94 6.91
N ALA A 139 5.78 -2.83 7.59
CA ALA A 139 4.34 -2.95 7.44
C ALA A 139 3.55 -2.11 8.44
N GLU A 140 2.45 -1.53 7.99
CA GLU A 140 1.36 -1.06 8.85
C GLU A 140 0.23 -2.10 8.83
N ILE A 141 -0.42 -2.33 9.97
CA ILE A 141 -1.57 -3.25 10.04
C ILE A 141 -2.86 -2.44 9.99
N GLY A 142 -3.68 -2.72 8.99
CA GLY A 142 -5.03 -2.21 8.82
C GLY A 142 -6.09 -3.26 9.16
N ASN A 143 -7.32 -2.82 9.38
CA ASN A 143 -8.45 -3.70 9.68
C ASN A 143 -9.13 -4.16 8.38
N HIS A 144 -9.31 -5.49 8.22
CA HIS A 144 -10.07 -6.11 7.14
C HIS A 144 -11.23 -6.97 7.66
N SER A 145 -11.86 -6.55 8.76
CA SER A 145 -12.84 -7.29 9.55
C SER A 145 -12.26 -8.54 10.25
N HIS A 146 -13.10 -9.24 11.02
CA HIS A 146 -12.69 -10.49 11.66
C HIS A 146 -12.76 -11.66 10.66
N ALA A 147 -13.92 -11.90 10.07
CA ALA A 147 -14.23 -13.10 9.29
C ALA A 147 -14.42 -12.83 7.79
N HIS A 148 -13.96 -11.68 7.29
CA HIS A 148 -14.12 -11.29 5.88
C HIS A 148 -15.56 -11.43 5.36
N THR A 149 -16.54 -11.07 6.20
CA THR A 149 -17.95 -11.21 5.89
C THR A 149 -18.38 -10.24 4.78
N HIS A 150 -19.07 -10.74 3.75
CA HIS A 150 -19.65 -9.90 2.71
C HIS A 150 -20.76 -9.00 3.29
N LEU A 151 -20.48 -7.74 3.50
CA LEU A 151 -21.39 -6.78 4.14
C LEU A 151 -22.66 -6.50 3.32
N ILE A 152 -22.56 -6.57 2.00
CA ILE A 152 -23.68 -6.26 1.09
C ILE A 152 -24.54 -7.48 0.76
N ARG A 153 -24.16 -8.69 1.16
CA ARG A 153 -24.88 -9.92 0.84
C ARG A 153 -25.64 -10.42 2.06
N GLN A 154 -26.97 -10.43 1.93
CA GLN A 154 -27.84 -11.11 2.87
C GLN A 154 -27.73 -12.62 2.64
N GLN A 155 -27.62 -13.41 3.71
CA GLN A 155 -27.59 -14.89 3.61
C GLN A 155 -28.97 -15.43 3.26
N LYS A 156 -29.01 -16.64 2.72
CA LYS A 156 -30.26 -17.30 2.40
C LYS A 156 -31.10 -17.46 3.67
N ASN A 157 -32.36 -16.99 3.64
CA ASN A 157 -33.31 -17.00 4.76
C ASN A 157 -32.93 -16.07 5.93
N GLU A 158 -32.00 -15.17 5.79
CA GLU A 158 -31.63 -14.17 6.78
C GLU A 158 -32.59 -12.98 6.70
N SER A 159 -33.20 -12.58 7.81
CA SER A 159 -34.00 -11.35 7.87
C SER A 159 -33.09 -10.11 7.80
N LEU A 160 -33.64 -8.96 7.41
CA LEU A 160 -32.91 -7.70 7.39
C LEU A 160 -32.32 -7.34 8.76
N GLN A 161 -33.03 -7.66 9.85
CA GLN A 161 -32.56 -7.43 11.22
C GLN A 161 -31.38 -8.33 11.58
N GLN A 162 -31.41 -9.60 11.21
CA GLN A 162 -30.31 -10.54 11.40
C GLN A 162 -29.09 -10.14 10.57
N TRP A 163 -29.30 -9.77 9.30
CA TRP A 163 -28.24 -9.27 8.44
C TRP A 163 -27.55 -8.04 9.05
N ARG A 164 -28.32 -7.02 9.49
CA ARG A 164 -27.76 -5.85 10.16
C ARG A 164 -26.97 -6.20 11.41
N ALA A 165 -27.47 -7.08 12.27
CA ALA A 165 -26.77 -7.50 13.49
C ALA A 165 -25.47 -8.27 13.22
N ARG A 166 -25.36 -8.91 12.02
CA ARG A 166 -24.16 -9.65 11.61
C ARG A 166 -23.09 -8.74 11.00
N VAL A 167 -23.47 -7.64 10.36
CA VAL A 167 -22.54 -6.80 9.59
C VAL A 167 -22.17 -5.47 10.25
N ILE A 168 -22.92 -5.06 11.28
CA ILE A 168 -22.69 -3.85 12.07
C ILE A 168 -22.32 -4.22 13.50
#